data_77369f0a0e187b395f92bb017427fcc9
#
_entry.id   77369f0a0e187b395f92bb017427fcc9
#
_cell.length_a   1.000
_cell.length_b   1.000
_cell.length_c   1.000
_cell.angle_alpha   90.00
_cell.angle_beta   90.00
_cell.angle_gamma   90.00
#
_symmetry.space_group_name_H-M   'P 1'
#
loop_
_entity.id
_entity.type
_entity.pdbx_description
1 polymer ?
#
loop_
_entity_poly.entity_id
_entity_poly.type
_entity_poly.pdbx_seq_one_letter_code
_entity_poly.pdbx_strand_id
1 'polypeptide(L)'
;MGKFFESELVRQELEEIGNLQQEIYGNVISFPNMSRKDKLEHVDKLTDLLDKQKIMHARLSLSDDPEAIELLKTMKYSFQVWVFLQI
;
A
#
# COMPACT_ATOMS: atom_id res chain seq x y z
N MET A 1 22.31 6.67 -8.02
CA MET A 1 20.91 6.99 -8.17
C MET A 1 20.09 5.78 -8.60
N GLY A 2 18.93 5.63 -8.05
CA GLY A 2 18.14 4.45 -8.18
C GLY A 2 17.39 4.32 -9.50
N LYS A 3 17.75 3.33 -10.30
CA LYS A 3 17.01 3.01 -11.52
C LYS A 3 15.58 2.54 -11.21
N PHE A 4 15.37 1.97 -10.03
CA PHE A 4 14.07 1.47 -9.61
C PHE A 4 13.03 2.60 -9.65
N PHE A 5 13.35 3.74 -9.04
CA PHE A 5 12.43 4.87 -8.96
C PHE A 5 12.36 5.70 -10.23
N GLU A 6 13.21 5.42 -11.22
CA GLU A 6 13.12 6.04 -12.54
C GLU A 6 12.10 5.35 -13.44
N SER A 7 11.64 4.16 -13.05
CA SER A 7 10.63 3.44 -13.82
C SER A 7 9.27 4.13 -13.72
N GLU A 8 8.67 4.43 -14.86
CA GLU A 8 7.32 4.99 -14.95
C GLU A 8 6.30 4.06 -14.28
N LEU A 9 6.43 2.76 -14.53
CA LEU A 9 5.53 1.77 -13.95
C LEU A 9 5.60 1.76 -12.43
N VAL A 10 6.80 1.84 -11.86
CA VAL A 10 6.98 1.88 -10.41
C VAL A 10 6.37 3.15 -9.83
N ARG A 11 6.57 4.29 -10.47
CA ARG A 11 5.98 5.56 -10.03
C ARG A 11 4.47 5.49 -10.02
N GLN A 12 3.87 4.94 -11.07
CA GLN A 12 2.42 4.78 -11.16
C GLN A 12 1.89 3.87 -10.06
N GLU A 13 2.57 2.75 -9.81
CA GLU A 13 2.16 1.82 -8.76
C GLU A 13 2.26 2.45 -7.37
N LEU A 14 3.30 3.21 -7.10
CA LEU A 14 3.44 3.91 -5.82
C LEU A 14 2.35 4.97 -5.64
N GLU A 15 2.01 5.68 -6.70
CA GLU A 15 0.92 6.66 -6.67
C GLU A 15 -0.42 5.99 -6.38
N GLU A 16 -0.70 4.86 -7.05
CA GLU A 16 -1.92 4.10 -6.80
C GLU A 16 -2.01 3.60 -5.36
N ILE A 17 -0.91 3.09 -4.83
CA ILE A 17 -0.84 2.65 -3.44
C ILE A 17 -1.13 3.81 -2.50
N GLY A 18 -0.52 4.96 -2.73
CA GLY A 18 -0.73 6.14 -1.91
C GLY A 18 -2.17 6.62 -1.93
N ASN A 19 -2.79 6.63 -3.11
CA ASN A 19 -4.18 7.04 -3.26
C ASN A 19 -5.13 6.08 -2.55
N LEU A 20 -4.91 4.77 -2.68
CA LEU A 20 -5.70 3.77 -1.98
C LEU A 20 -5.55 3.87 -0.47
N GLN A 21 -4.35 4.11 0.01
CA GLN A 21 -4.12 4.29 1.45
C GLN A 21 -4.90 5.48 1.99
N GLN A 22 -4.88 6.60 1.29
CA GLN A 22 -5.63 7.79 1.71
C GLN A 22 -7.13 7.52 1.74
N GLU A 23 -7.64 6.85 0.72
CA GLU A 23 -9.06 6.52 0.63
C GLU A 23 -9.48 5.58 1.77
N ILE A 24 -8.68 4.56 2.05
CA ILE A 24 -8.97 3.60 3.10
C ILE A 24 -8.90 4.27 4.47
N TYR A 25 -7.89 5.10 4.73
CA TYR A 25 -7.80 5.83 5.99
C TYR A 25 -8.98 6.76 6.19
N GLY A 26 -9.45 7.41 5.12
CA GLY A 26 -10.64 8.24 5.20
C GLY A 26 -11.89 7.47 5.59
N ASN A 27 -11.96 6.20 5.20
CA ASN A 27 -13.12 5.35 5.47
C ASN A 27 -13.07 4.65 6.82
N VAL A 28 -11.89 4.53 7.44
CA VAL A 28 -11.73 3.79 8.70
C VAL A 28 -12.59 4.39 9.81
N ILE A 29 -12.62 5.72 9.91
CA ILE A 29 -13.38 6.41 10.98
C ILE A 29 -14.88 6.18 10.82
N SER A 30 -15.38 6.16 9.58
CA SER A 30 -16.80 5.99 9.30
C SER A 30 -17.23 4.53 9.14
N PHE A 31 -16.28 3.59 9.18
CA PHE A 31 -16.56 2.17 8.94
C PHE A 31 -17.69 1.61 9.80
N PRO A 32 -17.75 1.87 11.12
CA PRO A 32 -18.83 1.30 11.94
C PRO A 32 -20.21 1.76 11.52
N ASN A 33 -20.31 2.93 10.87
CA ASN A 33 -21.58 3.53 10.46
C ASN A 33 -21.91 3.26 9.00
N MET A 34 -21.05 2.51 8.28
CA MET A 34 -21.26 2.20 6.88
C MET A 34 -22.36 1.17 6.69
N SER A 35 -23.05 1.26 5.54
CA SER A 35 -23.95 0.21 5.09
C SER A 35 -23.15 -1.07 4.80
N ARG A 36 -23.87 -2.20 4.72
CA ARG A 36 -23.24 -3.47 4.38
C ARG A 36 -22.51 -3.39 3.03
N LYS A 37 -23.12 -2.75 2.06
CA LYS A 37 -22.52 -2.56 0.74
C LYS A 37 -21.22 -1.78 0.83
N ASP A 38 -21.21 -0.68 1.57
CA ASP A 38 -20.03 0.15 1.73
C ASP A 38 -18.91 -0.57 2.48
N LYS A 39 -19.27 -1.38 3.47
CA LYS A 39 -18.29 -2.21 4.18
C LYS A 39 -17.63 -3.22 3.26
N LEU A 40 -18.40 -3.84 2.36
CA LEU A 40 -17.86 -4.79 1.39
C LEU A 40 -16.92 -4.09 0.40
N GLU A 41 -17.30 -2.90 -0.08
CA GLU A 41 -16.44 -2.11 -0.94
C GLU A 41 -15.13 -1.72 -0.25
N HIS A 42 -15.20 -1.38 1.04
CA HIS A 42 -14.02 -1.07 1.84
C HIS A 42 -13.08 -2.29 1.93
N VAL A 43 -13.64 -3.46 2.18
CA VAL A 43 -12.86 -4.71 2.24
C VAL A 43 -12.20 -5.00 0.89
N ASP A 44 -12.93 -4.79 -0.21
CA ASP A 44 -12.38 -4.98 -1.55
C ASP A 44 -11.19 -4.02 -1.82
N LYS A 45 -11.32 -2.77 -1.43
CA LYS A 45 -10.24 -1.80 -1.57
C LYS A 45 -9.04 -2.17 -0.71
N LEU A 46 -9.28 -2.65 0.50
CA LEU A 46 -8.23 -3.11 1.41
C LEU A 46 -7.48 -4.30 0.79
N THR A 47 -8.20 -5.26 0.23
CA THR A 47 -7.61 -6.41 -0.44
C THR A 47 -6.75 -5.98 -1.62
N ASP A 48 -7.25 -5.04 -2.43
CA ASP A 48 -6.52 -4.51 -3.57
C ASP A 48 -5.24 -3.80 -3.13
N LEU A 49 -5.31 -3.01 -2.07
CA LEU A 49 -4.13 -2.34 -1.51
C LEU A 49 -3.10 -3.37 -1.03
N LEU A 50 -3.52 -4.41 -0.33
CA LEU A 50 -2.63 -5.46 0.14
C LEU A 50 -1.94 -6.16 -1.02
N ASP A 51 -2.66 -6.46 -2.09
CA ASP A 51 -2.10 -7.09 -3.28
C ASP A 51 -1.07 -6.18 -3.94
N LYS A 52 -1.38 -4.89 -4.09
CA LYS A 52 -0.45 -3.93 -4.69
C LYS A 52 0.81 -3.76 -3.85
N GLN A 53 0.68 -3.70 -2.55
CA GLN A 53 1.82 -3.61 -1.65
C GLN A 53 2.67 -4.86 -1.71
N LYS A 54 2.05 -6.02 -1.82
CA LYS A 54 2.74 -7.30 -1.94
C LYS A 54 3.58 -7.35 -3.22
N ILE A 55 3.02 -6.92 -4.33
CA ILE A 55 3.72 -6.86 -5.61
C ILE A 55 4.89 -5.87 -5.52
N MET A 56 4.65 -4.70 -4.96
CA MET A 56 5.71 -3.69 -4.80
C MET A 56 6.81 -4.19 -3.89
N HIS A 57 6.47 -4.87 -2.80
CA HIS A 57 7.42 -5.47 -1.88
C HIS A 57 8.32 -6.48 -2.61
N ALA A 58 7.72 -7.32 -3.46
CA ALA A 58 8.49 -8.29 -4.26
C ALA A 58 9.46 -7.57 -5.21
N ARG A 59 9.02 -6.52 -5.88
CA ARG A 59 9.87 -5.73 -6.77
C ARG A 59 11.04 -5.08 -6.03
N LEU A 60 10.76 -4.51 -4.86
CA LEU A 60 11.78 -3.88 -4.04
C LEU A 60 12.82 -4.88 -3.58
N SER A 61 12.39 -6.09 -3.18
CA SER A 61 13.30 -7.12 -2.70
C SER A 61 14.21 -7.67 -3.78
N LEU A 62 13.84 -7.52 -5.05
CA LEU A 62 14.65 -7.93 -6.19
C LEU A 62 15.57 -6.83 -6.69
N SER A 63 15.45 -5.62 -6.17
CA SER A 63 16.26 -4.48 -6.59
C SER A 63 17.57 -4.40 -5.79
N ASP A 64 18.65 -4.04 -6.47
CA ASP A 64 19.94 -3.77 -5.84
C ASP A 64 20.11 -2.29 -5.46
N ASP A 65 19.12 -1.47 -5.75
CA ASP A 65 19.17 -0.05 -5.52
C ASP A 65 19.11 0.24 -4.01
N PRO A 66 20.09 0.99 -3.45
CA PRO A 66 20.07 1.33 -2.02
C PRO A 66 18.81 2.05 -1.57
N GLU A 67 18.24 2.91 -2.42
CA GLU A 67 17.00 3.61 -2.11
C GLU A 67 15.82 2.65 -2.03
N ALA A 68 15.79 1.66 -2.92
CA ALA A 68 14.76 0.63 -2.90
C ALA A 68 14.87 -0.24 -1.64
N ILE A 69 16.08 -0.58 -1.23
CA ILE A 69 16.32 -1.35 0.00
C ILE A 69 15.84 -0.59 1.21
N GLU A 70 16.12 0.71 1.28
CA GLU A 70 15.65 1.56 2.37
C GLU A 70 14.12 1.65 2.40
N LEU A 71 13.50 1.84 1.25
CA LEU A 71 12.05 1.89 1.15
C LEU A 71 11.43 0.56 1.59
N LEU A 72 12.05 -0.56 1.21
CA LEU A 72 11.58 -1.88 1.60
C LEU A 72 11.53 -2.03 3.12
N LYS A 73 12.58 -1.59 3.81
CA LYS A 73 12.62 -1.62 5.27
C LYS A 73 11.51 -0.76 5.87
N THR A 74 11.33 0.43 5.34
CA THR A 74 10.30 1.36 5.79
C THR A 74 8.91 0.79 5.57
N MET A 75 8.65 0.25 4.37
CA MET A 75 7.35 -0.34 4.04
C MET A 75 7.03 -1.55 4.90
N LYS A 76 8.01 -2.40 5.16
CA LYS A 76 7.82 -3.57 6.00
C LYS A 76 7.35 -3.18 7.39
N TYR A 77 7.99 -2.18 7.97
CA TYR A 77 7.63 -1.66 9.28
C TYR A 77 6.26 -1.00 9.27
N SER A 78 6.03 -0.09 8.32
CA SER A 78 4.76 0.63 8.18
C SER A 78 3.60 -0.32 7.90
N PHE A 79 3.83 -1.32 7.08
CA PHE A 79 2.82 -2.31 6.74
C PHE A 79 2.36 -3.08 7.98
N GLN A 80 3.27 -3.49 8.83
CA GLN A 80 2.92 -4.21 10.07
C GLN A 80 2.06 -3.34 10.98
N VAL A 81 2.45 -2.10 11.17
CA VAL A 81 1.69 -1.15 12.00
C VAL A 81 0.32 -0.90 11.37
N TRP A 82 0.28 -0.68 10.08
CA TRP A 82 -0.96 -0.38 9.37
C TRP A 82 -1.95 -1.54 9.43
N VAL A 83 -1.48 -2.77 9.20
CA VAL A 83 -2.33 -3.96 9.27
C VAL A 83 -2.86 -4.14 10.68
N PHE A 84 -2.04 -3.93 11.68
CA PHE A 84 -2.45 -4.01 13.09
C PHE A 84 -3.59 -3.03 13.39
N LEU A 85 -3.50 -1.82 12.85
CA LEU A 85 -4.54 -0.80 13.06
C LEU A 85 -5.85 -1.12 12.34
N GLN A 86 -5.81 -1.95 11.30
CA GLN A 86 -7.01 -2.32 10.53
C GLN A 86 -7.75 -3.52 11.12
N ILE A 87 -7.08 -4.28 11.96
CA ILE A 87 -7.67 -5.42 12.65
C ILE A 87 -8.46 -4.93 13.86
#